data_34c48eb57210d72d778ddcd768c31987
#
_entry.id   34c48eb57210d72d778ddcd768c31987
#
_cell.length_a   1.000
_cell.length_b   1.000
_cell.length_c   1.000
_cell.angle_alpha   90.00
_cell.angle_beta   90.00
_cell.angle_gamma   90.00
#
_symmetry.space_group_name_H-M   'P 1'
#
loop_
_entity.id
_entity.type
_entity.pdbx_description
1 polymer ?
#
loop_
_entity_poly.entity_id
_entity_poly.type
_entity_poly.pdbx_seq_one_letter_code
_entity_poly.pdbx_strand_id
1 'polypeptide(L)'
;MIDIAKKRDYTSIVMVFICTLVLVLSQTTTYAQDNFVVVLDAGHGGKDPGRPAKNFSEKDIALNIVLKLGNKLKGIEDVNVIYTRDKDVFVDLKERGRIANEADADLFVSIHCNAFSNDASGTETYVLGLHANKQNFEIAKKENSAIYLEDNYETRYAAYNINSPESVIGLTIM
;
A
#
# COMPACT_ATOMS: atom_id res chain seq x y z
N MET A 1 41.83 29.94 -57.74
CA MET A 1 41.72 30.55 -56.40
C MET A 1 40.39 30.05 -55.78
N ILE A 2 40.42 28.96 -55.00
CA ILE A 2 39.22 28.36 -54.39
C ILE A 2 38.82 29.25 -53.23
N ASP A 3 37.58 29.70 -53.27
CA ASP A 3 36.99 30.73 -52.44
C ASP A 3 37.03 30.31 -50.98
N ILE A 4 37.93 30.90 -50.21
CA ILE A 4 38.12 30.65 -48.76
C ILE A 4 36.83 31.02 -47.95
N ALA A 5 36.02 31.94 -48.46
CA ALA A 5 34.77 32.36 -47.85
C ALA A 5 33.74 31.21 -47.84
N LYS A 6 33.63 30.44 -48.91
CA LYS A 6 32.70 29.33 -49.03
C LYS A 6 33.04 28.15 -48.09
N LYS A 7 34.35 28.00 -47.82
CA LYS A 7 34.82 26.95 -46.86
C LYS A 7 34.52 27.30 -45.41
N ARG A 8 34.37 28.58 -45.11
CA ARG A 8 34.07 29.07 -43.76
C ARG A 8 32.62 28.83 -43.35
N ASP A 9 31.70 28.93 -44.32
CA ASP A 9 30.26 28.71 -44.05
C ASP A 9 29.95 27.26 -43.72
N TYR A 10 30.60 26.29 -44.39
CA TYR A 10 30.40 24.88 -44.10
C TYR A 10 30.92 24.49 -42.71
N THR A 11 32.02 25.04 -42.25
CA THR A 11 32.54 24.77 -40.90
C THR A 11 31.62 25.32 -39.81
N SER A 12 31.02 26.49 -40.03
CA SER A 12 30.05 27.09 -39.12
C SER A 12 28.76 26.27 -39.07
N ILE A 13 28.26 25.78 -40.18
CA ILE A 13 27.08 24.92 -40.27
C ILE A 13 27.33 23.59 -39.57
N VAL A 14 28.48 22.97 -39.80
CA VAL A 14 28.86 21.69 -39.13
C VAL A 14 29.01 21.88 -37.65
N MET A 15 29.60 22.97 -37.15
CA MET A 15 29.71 23.28 -35.72
C MET A 15 28.34 23.48 -35.08
N VAL A 16 27.44 24.22 -35.75
CA VAL A 16 26.06 24.38 -35.24
C VAL A 16 25.35 23.03 -35.17
N PHE A 17 25.50 22.17 -36.18
CA PHE A 17 24.91 20.84 -36.20
C PHE A 17 25.47 19.93 -35.06
N ILE A 18 26.78 19.98 -34.83
CA ILE A 18 27.41 19.23 -33.73
C ILE A 18 26.93 19.78 -32.38
N CYS A 19 26.86 21.10 -32.19
CA CYS A 19 26.38 21.71 -30.96
C CYS A 19 24.90 21.37 -30.69
N THR A 20 24.03 21.37 -31.69
CA THR A 20 22.62 20.96 -31.55
C THR A 20 22.50 19.49 -31.28
N LEU A 21 23.30 18.63 -31.89
CA LEU A 21 23.32 17.19 -31.65
C LEU A 21 23.78 16.89 -30.22
N VAL A 22 24.81 17.57 -29.73
CA VAL A 22 25.29 17.42 -28.32
C VAL A 22 24.22 17.93 -27.35
N LEU A 23 23.53 19.03 -27.61
CA LEU A 23 22.43 19.54 -26.81
C LEU A 23 21.23 18.57 -26.76
N VAL A 24 20.92 17.90 -27.86
CA VAL A 24 19.83 16.89 -27.91
C VAL A 24 20.24 15.62 -27.19
N LEU A 25 21.52 15.21 -27.31
CA LEU A 25 22.03 14.01 -26.61
C LEU A 25 22.27 14.23 -25.11
N SER A 26 22.37 15.48 -24.64
CA SER A 26 22.53 15.83 -23.24
C SER A 26 21.22 15.92 -22.46
N GLN A 27 20.08 15.61 -23.09
CA GLN A 27 18.82 15.43 -22.36
C GLN A 27 18.89 14.12 -21.56
N THR A 28 19.58 14.15 -20.43
CA THR A 28 19.41 13.12 -19.41
C THR A 28 17.97 13.20 -18.95
N THR A 29 17.15 12.23 -19.35
CA THR A 29 15.87 11.98 -18.70
C THR A 29 16.21 11.64 -17.25
N THR A 30 16.14 12.60 -16.36
CA THR A 30 16.03 12.34 -14.94
C THR A 30 14.68 11.64 -14.77
N TYR A 31 14.70 10.32 -14.71
CA TYR A 31 13.57 9.60 -14.13
C TYR A 31 13.53 10.08 -12.68
N ALA A 32 12.51 10.84 -12.33
CA ALA A 32 12.15 11.00 -10.93
C ALA A 32 11.93 9.57 -10.42
N GLN A 33 12.75 9.14 -9.50
CA GLN A 33 12.51 7.88 -8.80
C GLN A 33 11.27 8.16 -7.95
N ASP A 34 10.13 7.59 -8.38
CA ASP A 34 8.90 7.69 -7.59
C ASP A 34 9.17 7.00 -6.25
N ASN A 35 8.83 7.67 -5.16
CA ASN A 35 8.97 7.09 -3.83
C ASN A 35 8.13 5.82 -3.73
N PHE A 36 8.69 4.78 -3.14
CA PHE A 36 7.95 3.55 -2.85
C PHE A 36 6.92 3.82 -1.75
N VAL A 37 5.64 3.74 -2.09
CA VAL A 37 4.54 4.07 -1.19
C VAL A 37 4.07 2.83 -0.43
N VAL A 38 4.22 2.88 0.89
CA VAL A 38 3.75 1.82 1.79
C VAL A 38 2.56 2.33 2.60
N VAL A 39 1.42 1.68 2.46
CA VAL A 39 0.27 1.91 3.35
C VAL A 39 0.29 0.87 4.46
N LEU A 40 0.37 1.36 5.70
CA LEU A 40 0.31 0.55 6.91
C LEU A 40 -1.08 0.64 7.51
N ASP A 41 -1.73 -0.52 7.60
CA ASP A 41 -3.05 -0.66 8.17
C ASP A 41 -2.98 -1.30 9.56
N ALA A 42 -3.44 -0.57 10.56
CA ALA A 42 -3.66 -1.12 11.89
C ALA A 42 -5.08 -1.65 11.97
N GLY A 43 -5.25 -2.96 12.01
CA GLY A 43 -6.57 -3.60 12.10
C GLY A 43 -7.40 -3.07 13.26
N HIS A 44 -8.73 -3.12 13.12
CA HIS A 44 -9.69 -2.65 14.12
C HIS A 44 -9.55 -1.15 14.45
N GLY A 45 -10.02 -0.72 15.63
CA GLY A 45 -9.91 0.67 16.10
C GLY A 45 -11.23 1.26 16.58
N GLY A 46 -11.18 2.25 17.47
CA GLY A 46 -12.35 2.92 18.02
C GLY A 46 -13.35 1.94 18.66
N LYS A 47 -14.56 1.87 18.09
CA LYS A 47 -15.66 0.99 18.53
C LYS A 47 -15.41 -0.51 18.28
N ASP A 48 -14.45 -0.85 17.42
CA ASP A 48 -14.03 -2.21 17.13
C ASP A 48 -12.76 -2.56 17.93
N PRO A 49 -12.85 -3.30 19.04
CA PRO A 49 -11.68 -3.66 19.81
C PRO A 49 -10.83 -4.77 19.17
N GLY A 50 -11.34 -5.43 18.12
CA GLY A 50 -10.79 -6.69 17.66
C GLY A 50 -10.93 -7.77 18.73
N ARG A 51 -9.99 -8.67 18.82
CA ARG A 51 -10.02 -9.72 19.82
C ARG A 51 -9.62 -9.20 21.20
N PRO A 52 -10.49 -9.32 22.21
CA PRO A 52 -10.13 -8.95 23.58
C PRO A 52 -9.25 -10.04 24.21
N ALA A 53 -8.16 -9.63 24.82
CA ALA A 53 -7.35 -10.44 25.72
C ALA A 53 -7.40 -9.83 27.13
N LYS A 54 -7.01 -10.60 28.16
CA LYS A 54 -7.20 -10.26 29.58
C LYS A 54 -6.77 -8.84 29.98
N ASN A 55 -5.73 -8.27 29.30
CA ASN A 55 -5.18 -6.96 29.61
C ASN A 55 -4.88 -6.12 28.34
N PHE A 56 -5.25 -6.60 27.16
CA PHE A 56 -4.92 -5.97 25.89
C PHE A 56 -6.08 -6.11 24.92
N SER A 57 -6.23 -5.17 24.01
CA SER A 57 -7.09 -5.30 22.85
C SER A 57 -6.23 -5.42 21.58
N GLU A 58 -6.73 -6.14 20.61
CA GLU A 58 -6.04 -6.30 19.33
C GLU A 58 -5.77 -4.95 18.68
N LYS A 59 -6.75 -4.03 18.70
CA LYS A 59 -6.62 -2.69 18.12
C LYS A 59 -5.42 -1.91 18.66
N ASP A 60 -5.10 -2.06 19.96
CA ASP A 60 -3.98 -1.35 20.60
C ASP A 60 -2.64 -1.98 20.21
N ILE A 61 -2.59 -3.31 20.12
CA ILE A 61 -1.40 -4.03 19.69
C ILE A 61 -1.09 -3.71 18.23
N ALA A 62 -2.10 -3.83 17.35
CA ALA A 62 -1.95 -3.53 15.92
C ALA A 62 -1.46 -2.09 15.70
N LEU A 63 -2.07 -1.11 16.38
CA LEU A 63 -1.65 0.30 16.29
C LEU A 63 -0.20 0.50 16.74
N ASN A 64 0.19 -0.08 17.88
CA ASN A 64 1.55 0.04 18.38
C ASN A 64 2.59 -0.56 17.43
N ILE A 65 2.29 -1.69 16.80
CA ILE A 65 3.17 -2.33 15.83
C ILE A 65 3.30 -1.46 14.59
N VAL A 66 2.18 -1.00 14.04
CA VAL A 66 2.12 -0.15 12.84
C VAL A 66 2.91 1.14 13.04
N LEU A 67 2.72 1.83 14.17
CA LEU A 67 3.45 3.07 14.44
C LEU A 67 4.97 2.84 14.57
N LYS A 68 5.38 1.76 15.23
CA LYS A 68 6.81 1.39 15.32
C LYS A 68 7.40 1.01 13.97
N LEU A 69 6.66 0.25 13.17
CA LEU A 69 7.08 -0.13 11.82
C LEU A 69 7.23 1.11 10.93
N GLY A 70 6.22 1.98 10.92
CA GLY A 70 6.26 3.18 10.12
C GLY A 70 7.39 4.13 10.50
N ASN A 71 7.70 4.26 11.80
CA ASN A 71 8.86 5.04 12.24
C ASN A 71 10.19 4.47 11.73
N LYS A 72 10.29 3.15 11.61
CA LYS A 72 11.48 2.50 11.01
C LYS A 72 11.54 2.72 9.51
N LEU A 73 10.42 2.58 8.80
CA LEU A 73 10.35 2.74 7.34
C LEU A 73 10.61 4.19 6.90
N LYS A 74 10.14 5.18 7.66
CA LYS A 74 10.43 6.62 7.40
C LYS A 74 11.90 6.98 7.44
N GLY A 75 12.75 6.13 8.02
CA GLY A 75 14.20 6.29 7.99
C GLY A 75 14.87 5.74 6.73
N ILE A 76 14.13 5.13 5.83
CA ILE A 76 14.61 4.59 4.55
C ILE A 76 14.37 5.66 3.48
N GLU A 77 15.42 5.99 2.72
CA GLU A 77 15.34 6.92 1.59
C GLU A 77 14.38 6.37 0.53
N ASP A 78 13.63 7.25 -0.10
CA ASP A 78 12.64 6.93 -1.14
C ASP A 78 11.46 6.05 -0.68
N VAL A 79 11.20 5.93 0.64
CA VAL A 79 10.01 5.26 1.18
C VAL A 79 9.05 6.29 1.76
N ASN A 80 7.83 6.33 1.23
CA ASN A 80 6.72 7.11 1.76
C ASN A 80 5.77 6.21 2.55
N VAL A 81 5.48 6.57 3.80
CA VAL A 81 4.63 5.79 4.69
C VAL A 81 3.32 6.52 4.97
N ILE A 82 2.22 5.85 4.63
CA ILE A 82 0.86 6.31 4.89
C ILE A 82 0.20 5.34 5.87
N TYR A 83 -0.64 5.84 6.76
CA TYR A 83 -1.37 5.04 7.73
C TYR A 83 -2.86 5.09 7.43
N THR A 84 -3.56 3.97 7.57
CA THR A 84 -5.03 3.97 7.55
C THR A 84 -5.57 4.62 8.83
N ARG A 85 -4.87 4.43 9.95
CA ARG A 85 -5.06 5.15 11.20
C ARG A 85 -3.76 5.26 11.99
N ASP A 86 -3.58 6.36 12.66
CA ASP A 86 -2.43 6.66 13.54
C ASP A 86 -2.83 6.86 15.01
N LYS A 87 -4.11 6.66 15.31
CA LYS A 87 -4.72 6.77 16.64
C LYS A 87 -5.88 5.78 16.80
N ASP A 88 -6.46 5.70 17.99
CA ASP A 88 -7.60 4.80 18.27
C ASP A 88 -8.90 5.39 17.70
N VAL A 89 -9.10 5.20 16.40
CA VAL A 89 -10.33 5.54 15.66
C VAL A 89 -10.77 4.34 14.84
N PHE A 90 -12.09 4.23 14.64
CA PHE A 90 -12.65 3.25 13.73
C PHE A 90 -12.50 3.73 12.28
N VAL A 91 -12.04 2.84 11.42
CA VAL A 91 -11.93 3.05 9.96
C VAL A 91 -12.64 1.90 9.27
N ASP A 92 -13.62 2.22 8.45
CA ASP A 92 -14.37 1.23 7.67
C ASP A 92 -13.45 0.41 6.75
N LEU A 93 -13.78 -0.84 6.46
CA LEU A 93 -12.92 -1.70 5.62
C LEU A 93 -12.71 -1.13 4.21
N LYS A 94 -13.78 -0.65 3.58
CA LYS A 94 -13.68 0.00 2.26
C LYS A 94 -12.82 1.25 2.28
N GLU A 95 -12.84 2.00 3.37
CA GLU A 95 -12.03 3.20 3.54
C GLU A 95 -10.53 2.87 3.61
N ARG A 96 -10.16 1.76 4.24
CA ARG A 96 -8.75 1.29 4.28
C ARG A 96 -8.22 1.03 2.87
N GLY A 97 -9.01 0.31 2.04
CA GLY A 97 -8.68 0.08 0.64
C GLY A 97 -8.66 1.37 -0.19
N ARG A 98 -9.62 2.30 0.05
CA ARG A 98 -9.66 3.59 -0.62
C ARG A 98 -8.39 4.41 -0.34
N ILE A 99 -7.94 4.47 0.90
CA ILE A 99 -6.69 5.15 1.29
C ILE A 99 -5.51 4.60 0.51
N ALA A 100 -5.39 3.28 0.38
CA ALA A 100 -4.30 2.65 -0.36
C ALA A 100 -4.38 2.95 -1.87
N ASN A 101 -5.57 2.87 -2.46
CA ASN A 101 -5.78 3.12 -3.88
C ASN A 101 -5.55 4.60 -4.25
N GLU A 102 -6.02 5.53 -3.43
CA GLU A 102 -5.81 6.97 -3.66
C GLU A 102 -4.35 7.39 -3.47
N ALA A 103 -3.62 6.66 -2.65
CA ALA A 103 -2.19 6.86 -2.45
C ALA A 103 -1.33 6.24 -3.56
N ASP A 104 -1.94 5.52 -4.51
CA ASP A 104 -1.22 4.70 -5.50
C ASP A 104 -0.15 3.82 -4.84
N ALA A 105 -0.56 3.07 -3.81
CA ALA A 105 0.35 2.36 -2.94
C ALA A 105 1.00 1.16 -3.65
N ASP A 106 2.32 1.07 -3.56
CA ASP A 106 3.10 -0.08 -4.03
C ASP A 106 2.93 -1.29 -3.10
N LEU A 107 2.65 -1.03 -1.81
CA LEU A 107 2.49 -2.08 -0.82
C LEU A 107 1.45 -1.68 0.24
N PHE A 108 0.48 -2.54 0.47
CA PHE A 108 -0.46 -2.47 1.59
C PHE A 108 -0.15 -3.57 2.61
N VAL A 109 0.09 -3.18 3.87
CA VAL A 109 0.39 -4.11 4.96
C VAL A 109 -0.60 -3.91 6.08
N SER A 110 -1.46 -4.90 6.30
CA SER A 110 -2.41 -4.92 7.42
C SER A 110 -1.90 -5.77 8.57
N ILE A 111 -1.99 -5.26 9.78
CA ILE A 111 -1.53 -5.89 11.02
C ILE A 111 -2.72 -6.26 11.89
N HIS A 112 -2.83 -7.56 12.17
CA HIS A 112 -3.85 -8.17 13.02
C HIS A 112 -3.23 -9.10 14.06
N CYS A 113 -4.02 -9.53 15.05
CA CYS A 113 -3.64 -10.55 16.02
C CYS A 113 -4.50 -11.79 15.81
N ASN A 114 -3.94 -12.83 15.22
CA ASN A 114 -4.62 -14.11 15.08
C ASN A 114 -4.95 -14.72 16.42
N ALA A 115 -6.03 -15.49 16.46
CA ALA A 115 -6.44 -16.20 17.64
C ALA A 115 -6.66 -17.68 17.33
N PHE A 116 -5.97 -18.48 18.09
CA PHE A 116 -6.10 -19.94 18.08
C PHE A 116 -6.73 -20.42 19.38
N SER A 117 -7.29 -21.63 19.34
CA SER A 117 -7.86 -22.30 20.49
C SER A 117 -6.83 -23.01 21.39
N ASN A 118 -5.57 -23.01 20.98
CA ASN A 118 -4.43 -23.62 21.67
C ASN A 118 -3.35 -22.57 21.94
N ASP A 119 -2.29 -22.96 22.64
CA ASP A 119 -1.16 -22.09 23.00
C ASP A 119 -0.21 -21.80 21.80
N ALA A 120 -0.74 -21.71 20.59
CA ALA A 120 0.03 -21.35 19.42
C ALA A 120 0.59 -19.93 19.56
N SER A 121 1.87 -19.77 19.26
CA SER A 121 2.56 -18.49 19.29
C SER A 121 3.43 -18.36 18.03
N GLY A 122 3.61 -17.13 17.57
CA GLY A 122 4.42 -16.84 16.38
C GLY A 122 3.79 -15.75 15.53
N THR A 123 4.37 -15.56 14.36
CA THR A 123 3.88 -14.63 13.33
C THR A 123 3.58 -15.38 12.06
N GLU A 124 2.51 -14.97 11.37
CA GLU A 124 2.12 -15.51 10.07
C GLU A 124 1.99 -14.34 9.10
N THR A 125 2.32 -14.58 7.82
CA THR A 125 2.12 -13.60 6.76
C THR A 125 1.19 -14.21 5.72
N TYR A 126 0.12 -13.48 5.41
CA TYR A 126 -0.85 -13.84 4.39
C TYR A 126 -0.64 -12.95 3.18
N VAL A 127 -0.48 -13.55 2.02
CA VAL A 127 -0.42 -12.86 0.74
C VAL A 127 -1.51 -13.40 -0.16
N LEU A 128 -2.03 -12.55 -1.04
CA LEU A 128 -2.96 -13.00 -2.06
C LEU A 128 -2.25 -14.01 -2.98
N GLY A 129 -2.79 -15.20 -3.06
CA GLY A 129 -2.25 -16.28 -3.88
C GLY A 129 -3.32 -16.99 -4.68
N LEU A 130 -2.89 -17.74 -5.72
CA LEU A 130 -3.80 -18.54 -6.57
C LEU A 130 -4.53 -19.66 -5.81
N HIS A 131 -4.08 -19.99 -4.59
CA HIS A 131 -4.63 -21.06 -3.75
C HIS A 131 -4.86 -20.53 -2.34
N ALA A 132 -6.01 -19.87 -2.12
CA ALA A 132 -6.48 -19.60 -0.76
C ALA A 132 -6.83 -20.95 -0.09
N ASN A 133 -6.11 -21.32 0.96
CA ASN A 133 -6.48 -22.50 1.75
C ASN A 133 -7.66 -22.18 2.65
N LYS A 134 -8.32 -23.23 3.15
CA LYS A 134 -9.49 -23.11 4.04
C LYS A 134 -9.19 -22.29 5.31
N GLN A 135 -7.99 -22.40 5.85
CA GLN A 135 -7.57 -21.68 7.05
C GLN A 135 -7.47 -20.18 6.79
N ASN A 136 -6.85 -19.77 5.68
CA ASN A 136 -6.76 -18.36 5.29
C ASN A 136 -8.15 -17.75 5.07
N PHE A 137 -9.07 -18.52 4.48
CA PHE A 137 -10.45 -18.09 4.29
C PHE A 137 -11.16 -17.83 5.61
N GLU A 138 -11.05 -18.74 6.58
CA GLU A 138 -11.70 -18.58 7.90
C GLU A 138 -11.12 -17.40 8.69
N ILE A 139 -9.84 -17.11 8.54
CA ILE A 139 -9.21 -15.93 9.16
C ILE A 139 -9.74 -14.66 8.49
N ALA A 140 -9.64 -14.55 7.17
CA ALA A 140 -10.14 -13.39 6.43
C ALA A 140 -11.64 -13.14 6.68
N LYS A 141 -12.45 -14.20 6.81
CA LYS A 141 -13.85 -14.11 7.18
C LYS A 141 -14.07 -13.48 8.57
N LYS A 142 -13.24 -13.83 9.54
CA LYS A 142 -13.30 -13.24 10.88
C LYS A 142 -12.94 -11.76 10.88
N GLU A 143 -11.83 -11.41 10.22
CA GLU A 143 -11.36 -10.03 10.13
C GLU A 143 -12.38 -9.15 9.40
N ASN A 144 -12.92 -9.65 8.28
CA ASN A 144 -13.96 -8.94 7.52
C ASN A 144 -15.30 -8.81 8.26
N SER A 145 -15.52 -9.53 9.37
CA SER A 145 -16.74 -9.38 10.18
C SER A 145 -16.89 -8.00 10.79
N ALA A 146 -15.85 -7.17 10.80
CA ALA A 146 -15.90 -5.76 11.20
C ALA A 146 -16.91 -4.95 10.38
N ILE A 147 -17.29 -5.38 9.16
CA ILE A 147 -18.37 -4.75 8.37
C ILE A 147 -19.68 -4.61 9.13
N TYR A 148 -20.00 -5.56 10.01
CA TYR A 148 -21.24 -5.52 10.81
C TYR A 148 -21.27 -4.41 11.86
N LEU A 149 -20.13 -3.77 12.11
CA LEU A 149 -19.99 -2.59 12.98
C LEU A 149 -20.10 -1.27 12.18
N GLU A 150 -20.13 -1.35 10.85
CA GLU A 150 -20.23 -0.17 9.99
C GLU A 150 -21.68 0.30 9.85
N ASP A 151 -21.86 1.62 9.75
CA ASP A 151 -23.17 2.20 9.53
C ASP A 151 -23.67 1.88 8.11
N ASN A 152 -24.94 1.47 7.99
CA ASN A 152 -25.55 1.08 6.70
C ASN A 152 -24.84 -0.07 5.97
N TYR A 153 -24.21 -1.00 6.72
CA TYR A 153 -23.45 -2.10 6.13
C TYR A 153 -24.29 -2.94 5.14
N GLU A 154 -25.58 -3.14 5.41
CA GLU A 154 -26.48 -3.91 4.54
C GLU A 154 -26.55 -3.33 3.11
N THR A 155 -26.59 -2.01 2.99
CA THR A 155 -26.60 -1.32 1.68
C THR A 155 -25.20 -1.26 1.06
N ARG A 156 -24.22 -0.95 1.87
CA ARG A 156 -22.82 -0.78 1.40
C ARG A 156 -22.21 -2.09 0.91
N TYR A 157 -22.62 -3.20 1.51
CA TYR A 157 -22.11 -4.56 1.23
C TYR A 157 -23.21 -5.49 0.69
N ALA A 158 -24.22 -4.96 0.00
CA ALA A 158 -25.35 -5.75 -0.50
C ALA A 158 -24.92 -6.94 -1.41
N ALA A 159 -23.82 -6.81 -2.13
CA ALA A 159 -23.26 -7.87 -2.97
C ALA A 159 -22.25 -8.77 -2.22
N TYR A 160 -21.93 -8.47 -0.96
CA TYR A 160 -20.95 -9.21 -0.20
C TYR A 160 -21.53 -10.50 0.36
N ASN A 161 -20.89 -11.61 0.08
CA ASN A 161 -21.24 -12.91 0.64
C ASN A 161 -20.09 -13.45 1.48
N ILE A 162 -20.23 -13.40 2.81
CA ILE A 162 -19.22 -13.86 3.76
C ILE A 162 -18.87 -15.37 3.63
N ASN A 163 -19.69 -16.14 2.93
CA ASN A 163 -19.45 -17.56 2.69
C ASN A 163 -18.84 -17.82 1.31
N SER A 164 -18.63 -16.78 0.48
CA SER A 164 -17.95 -16.89 -0.81
C SER A 164 -16.49 -16.47 -0.67
N PRO A 165 -15.54 -17.37 -1.01
CA PRO A 165 -14.11 -17.03 -1.01
C PRO A 165 -13.80 -15.81 -1.86
N GLU A 166 -14.46 -15.65 -3.00
CA GLU A 166 -14.27 -14.54 -3.94
C GLU A 166 -14.69 -13.21 -3.29
N SER A 167 -15.83 -13.21 -2.57
CA SER A 167 -16.29 -11.99 -1.86
C SER A 167 -15.35 -11.62 -0.72
N VAL A 168 -14.89 -12.60 0.06
CA VAL A 168 -14.02 -12.38 1.22
C VAL A 168 -12.66 -11.88 0.76
N ILE A 169 -12.07 -12.49 -0.26
CA ILE A 169 -10.80 -12.07 -0.85
C ILE A 169 -10.96 -10.70 -1.51
N GLY A 170 -12.04 -10.50 -2.29
CA GLY A 170 -12.30 -9.24 -2.97
C GLY A 170 -12.38 -8.05 -2.01
N LEU A 171 -12.93 -8.23 -0.82
CA LEU A 171 -13.00 -7.16 0.19
C LEU A 171 -11.62 -6.80 0.78
N THR A 172 -10.70 -7.75 0.79
CA THR A 172 -9.33 -7.52 1.29
C THR A 172 -8.45 -6.78 0.26
N ILE A 173 -8.89 -6.75 -1.02
CA ILE A 173 -8.11 -6.19 -2.15
C ILE A 173 -8.68 -4.81 -2.59
N MET A 174 -9.93 -4.51 -2.23
CA MET A 174 -10.59 -3.25 -2.60
C MET A 174 -10.17 -2.11 -1.72
#